data_0138867ef7c1c71db502b74cd47f1209
#
_entry.id   0138867ef7c1c71db502b74cd47f1209
#
_cell.length_a   1.000
_cell.length_b   1.000
_cell.length_c   1.000
_cell.angle_alpha   90.00
_cell.angle_beta   90.00
_cell.angle_gamma   90.00
#
_symmetry.space_group_name_H-M   'P 1'
#
loop_
_entity.id
_entity.type
_entity.pdbx_description
1 polymer ?
#
loop_
_entity_poly.entity_id
_entity_poly.type
_entity_poly.pdbx_seq_one_letter_code
_entity_poly.pdbx_strand_id
1 'polypeptide(L)'
;MEVSKSGYYKWLSRSPTERDVRREEAVILVTEIHSAHKSHGYRWTAAFIRLNCSVRISDNFVYKIFRIYGLRAETKHRTKYTRRKIRDKYPNLIFTTWETVDRPKQVIV
;
A
#
# COMPACT_ATOMS: atom_id res chain seq x y z
N MET A 1 -2.05 -20.67 30.86
CA MET A 1 -2.42 -21.69 29.87
C MET A 1 -1.84 -23.02 30.31
N GLU A 2 -2.69 -23.96 30.57
CA GLU A 2 -2.25 -25.32 30.86
C GLU A 2 -1.97 -26.07 29.56
N VAL A 3 -0.70 -26.28 29.27
CA VAL A 3 -0.28 -27.11 28.14
C VAL A 3 0.01 -28.51 28.66
N SER A 4 -0.54 -29.53 28.01
CA SER A 4 -0.26 -30.90 28.40
C SER A 4 1.23 -31.23 28.19
N LYS A 5 1.82 -32.01 29.11
CA LYS A 5 3.23 -32.43 29.02
C LYS A 5 3.55 -33.10 27.67
N SER A 6 2.66 -33.96 27.17
CA SER A 6 2.82 -34.60 25.86
C SER A 6 2.83 -33.61 24.69
N GLY A 7 2.00 -32.57 24.73
CA GLY A 7 1.97 -31.51 23.73
C GLY A 7 3.25 -30.69 23.72
N TYR A 8 3.78 -30.37 24.90
CA TYR A 8 5.05 -29.64 25.05
C TYR A 8 6.24 -30.43 24.47
N TYR A 9 6.37 -31.68 24.82
CA TYR A 9 7.47 -32.51 24.28
C TYR A 9 7.36 -32.76 22.80
N LYS A 10 6.16 -32.92 22.25
CA LYS A 10 5.92 -33.01 20.80
C LYS A 10 6.34 -31.72 20.08
N TRP A 11 6.04 -30.58 20.68
CA TRP A 11 6.45 -29.28 20.14
C TRP A 11 7.97 -29.13 20.14
N LEU A 12 8.61 -29.52 21.24
CA LEU A 12 10.07 -29.40 21.42
C LEU A 12 10.87 -30.32 20.49
N SER A 13 10.35 -31.53 20.23
CA SER A 13 10.98 -32.53 19.36
C SER A 13 10.57 -32.42 17.89
N ARG A 14 9.71 -31.45 17.55
CA ARG A 14 9.22 -31.24 16.20
C ARG A 14 10.35 -30.77 15.29
N SER A 15 10.68 -31.57 14.30
CA SER A 15 11.51 -31.12 13.17
C SER A 15 10.72 -30.21 12.24
N PRO A 16 11.34 -29.16 11.68
CA PRO A 16 10.68 -28.33 10.69
C PRO A 16 10.23 -29.15 9.49
N THR A 17 8.99 -28.96 9.08
CA THR A 17 8.47 -29.60 7.86
C THR A 17 8.94 -28.84 6.62
N GLU A 18 8.95 -29.49 5.45
CA GLU A 18 9.25 -28.79 4.17
C GLU A 18 8.40 -27.52 3.98
N ARG A 19 7.19 -27.53 4.49
CA ARG A 19 6.29 -26.38 4.46
C ARG A 19 6.80 -25.23 5.31
N ASP A 20 7.39 -25.52 6.46
CA ASP A 20 7.98 -24.52 7.36
C ASP A 20 9.24 -23.92 6.73
N VAL A 21 10.08 -24.75 6.15
CA VAL A 21 11.30 -24.32 5.41
C VAL A 21 10.93 -23.38 4.26
N ARG A 22 9.93 -23.75 3.44
CA ARG A 22 9.46 -22.89 2.33
C ARG A 22 8.90 -21.55 2.82
N ARG A 23 8.26 -21.55 3.99
CA ARG A 23 7.76 -20.30 4.59
C ARG A 23 8.89 -19.39 5.06
N GLU A 24 9.92 -19.95 5.68
CA GLU A 24 11.09 -19.20 6.11
C GLU A 24 11.84 -18.61 4.91
N GLU A 25 12.07 -19.38 3.88
CA GLU A 25 12.67 -18.92 2.62
C GLU A 25 11.85 -17.78 2.00
N ALA A 26 10.51 -17.92 1.98
CA ALA A 26 9.64 -16.89 1.47
C ALA A 26 9.68 -15.61 2.31
N VAL A 27 9.79 -15.72 3.64
CA VAL A 27 9.94 -14.57 4.53
C VAL A 27 11.24 -13.82 4.25
N ILE A 28 12.34 -14.53 4.12
CA ILE A 28 13.65 -13.94 3.79
C ILE A 28 13.57 -13.21 2.46
N LEU A 29 13.03 -13.86 1.43
CA LEU A 29 12.89 -13.28 0.10
C LEU A 29 12.01 -12.01 0.10
N VAL A 30 10.88 -12.04 0.79
CA VAL A 30 9.99 -10.87 0.90
C VAL A 30 10.66 -9.71 1.63
N THR A 31 11.39 -9.98 2.70
CA THR A 31 12.10 -8.93 3.46
C THR A 31 13.26 -8.32 2.66
N GLU A 32 13.99 -9.10 1.93
CA GLU A 32 15.06 -8.62 1.02
C GLU A 32 14.49 -7.72 -0.08
N ILE A 33 13.45 -8.15 -0.75
CA ILE A 33 12.82 -7.37 -1.83
C ILE A 33 12.20 -6.09 -1.27
N HIS A 34 11.55 -6.15 -0.12
CA HIS A 34 11.01 -4.97 0.51
C HIS A 34 12.10 -3.98 0.93
N SER A 35 13.24 -4.44 1.43
CA SER A 35 14.36 -3.56 1.78
C SER A 35 14.97 -2.85 0.56
N ALA A 36 14.97 -3.52 -0.59
CA ALA A 36 15.42 -2.93 -1.86
C ALA A 36 14.37 -1.95 -2.44
N HIS A 37 13.09 -2.21 -2.23
CA HIS A 37 11.97 -1.47 -2.82
C HIS A 37 10.97 -1.02 -1.76
N LYS A 38 11.39 -0.19 -0.84
CA LYS A 38 10.60 0.25 0.34
C LYS A 38 9.30 0.98 0.00
N SER A 39 9.22 1.61 -1.15
CA SER A 39 8.04 2.37 -1.57
C SER A 39 6.88 1.50 -2.04
N HIS A 40 7.11 0.23 -2.28
CA HIS A 40 6.12 -0.68 -2.84
C HIS A 40 5.40 -1.51 -1.76
N GLY A 41 4.12 -1.75 -1.98
CA GLY A 41 3.29 -2.55 -1.08
C GLY A 41 3.36 -4.06 -1.36
N TYR A 42 2.63 -4.84 -0.56
CA TYR A 42 2.65 -6.30 -0.62
C TYR A 42 2.22 -6.89 -1.98
N ARG A 43 1.25 -6.27 -2.66
CA ARG A 43 0.77 -6.74 -3.97
C ARG A 43 1.86 -6.64 -5.03
N TRP A 44 2.56 -5.53 -5.05
CA TRP A 44 3.69 -5.35 -5.95
C TRP A 44 4.81 -6.34 -5.62
N THR A 45 5.14 -6.51 -4.34
CA THR A 45 6.16 -7.46 -3.89
C THR A 45 5.82 -8.89 -4.30
N ALA A 46 4.56 -9.31 -4.14
CA ALA A 46 4.11 -10.62 -4.57
C ALA A 46 4.21 -10.81 -6.09
N ALA A 47 3.82 -9.81 -6.87
CA ALA A 47 3.93 -9.84 -8.32
C ALA A 47 5.40 -9.89 -8.78
N PHE A 48 6.26 -9.11 -8.14
CA PHE A 48 7.71 -9.09 -8.41
C PHE A 48 8.35 -10.46 -8.17
N ILE A 49 8.04 -11.10 -7.06
CA ILE A 49 8.54 -12.45 -6.73
C ILE A 49 8.08 -13.47 -7.77
N ARG A 50 6.82 -13.44 -8.16
CA ARG A 50 6.29 -14.36 -9.18
C ARG A 50 6.96 -14.20 -10.53
N LEU A 51 7.26 -12.97 -10.92
CA LEU A 51 7.85 -12.67 -12.22
C LEU A 51 9.38 -12.93 -12.27
N ASN A 52 10.10 -12.49 -11.26
CA ASN A 52 11.56 -12.53 -11.26
C ASN A 52 12.16 -13.76 -10.59
N CYS A 53 11.52 -14.26 -9.54
CA CYS A 53 12.02 -15.40 -8.78
C CYS A 53 11.34 -16.73 -9.14
N SER A 54 10.31 -16.70 -9.99
CA SER A 54 9.51 -17.86 -10.41
C SER A 54 8.93 -18.68 -9.25
N VAL A 55 8.78 -18.06 -8.09
CA VAL A 55 8.23 -18.70 -6.89
C VAL A 55 6.72 -18.48 -6.86
N ARG A 56 5.97 -19.57 -6.65
CA ARG A 56 4.52 -19.50 -6.44
C ARG A 56 4.21 -18.95 -5.06
N ILE A 57 3.85 -17.70 -5.00
CA ILE A 57 3.45 -17.03 -3.77
C ILE A 57 2.11 -16.30 -3.97
N SER A 58 1.22 -16.39 -2.99
CA SER A 58 -0.06 -15.69 -3.03
C SER A 58 0.05 -14.30 -2.40
N ASP A 59 -0.76 -13.37 -2.88
CA ASP A 59 -0.83 -12.01 -2.32
C ASP A 59 -1.19 -12.02 -0.83
N ASN A 60 -2.14 -12.89 -0.43
CA ASN A 60 -2.54 -13.04 0.97
C ASN A 60 -1.42 -13.53 1.88
N PHE A 61 -0.55 -14.39 1.37
CA PHE A 61 0.60 -14.88 2.14
C PHE A 61 1.63 -13.75 2.37
N VAL A 62 1.93 -12.98 1.32
CA VAL A 62 2.81 -11.81 1.43
C VAL A 62 2.19 -10.75 2.35
N TYR A 63 0.88 -10.53 2.28
CA TYR A 63 0.18 -9.63 3.19
C TYR A 63 0.33 -10.05 4.66
N LYS A 64 0.21 -11.34 4.98
CA LYS A 64 0.45 -11.86 6.33
C LYS A 64 1.87 -11.61 6.79
N ILE A 65 2.86 -11.82 5.93
CA ILE A 65 4.27 -11.51 6.22
C ILE A 65 4.44 -10.02 6.53
N PHE A 66 3.92 -9.14 5.68
CA PHE A 66 3.96 -7.70 5.90
C PHE A 66 3.36 -7.29 7.24
N ARG A 67 2.24 -7.91 7.60
CA ARG A 67 1.57 -7.61 8.87
C ARG A 67 2.35 -8.11 10.09
N ILE A 68 2.89 -9.33 10.04
CA ILE A 68 3.64 -9.93 11.15
C ILE A 68 4.95 -9.20 11.41
N TYR A 69 5.68 -8.86 10.35
CA TYR A 69 6.98 -8.18 10.45
C TYR A 69 6.88 -6.65 10.45
N GLY A 70 5.67 -6.11 10.43
CA GLY A 70 5.45 -4.66 10.44
C GLY A 70 5.96 -3.92 9.21
N LEU A 71 6.07 -4.60 8.08
CA LEU A 71 6.51 -4.02 6.82
C LEU A 71 5.41 -3.13 6.24
N ARG A 72 5.77 -1.93 5.84
CA ARG A 72 4.84 -0.98 5.22
C ARG A 72 5.52 -0.30 4.04
N ALA A 73 4.73 0.06 3.04
CA ALA A 73 5.22 0.90 1.95
C ALA A 73 5.55 2.30 2.47
N GLU A 74 6.80 2.73 2.28
CA GLU A 74 7.23 4.08 2.61
C GLU A 74 6.79 5.03 1.49
N THR A 75 5.63 5.67 1.67
CA THR A 75 5.16 6.71 0.75
C THR A 75 5.58 8.08 1.25
N LYS A 76 5.97 8.95 0.33
CA LYS A 76 6.18 10.36 0.66
C LYS A 76 4.90 10.93 1.29
N HIS A 77 5.04 11.66 2.38
CA HIS A 77 3.91 12.32 3.00
C HIS A 77 3.14 13.13 1.94
N ARG A 78 1.84 12.88 1.85
CA ARG A 78 0.97 13.74 1.06
C ARG A 78 1.16 15.17 1.56
N THR A 79 1.70 16.02 0.71
CA THR A 79 1.65 17.45 0.96
C THR A 79 0.19 17.82 1.17
N LYS A 80 -0.15 18.32 2.36
CA LYS A 80 -1.51 18.79 2.62
C LYS A 80 -1.84 19.80 1.52
N TYR A 81 -2.87 19.50 0.73
CA TYR A 81 -3.37 20.45 -0.24
C TYR A 81 -3.84 21.68 0.51
N THR A 82 -3.01 22.69 0.59
CA THR A 82 -3.40 24.00 1.03
C THR A 82 -4.18 24.61 -0.12
N ARG A 83 -5.49 24.77 0.04
CA ARG A 83 -6.28 25.62 -0.85
C ARG A 83 -5.51 26.92 -0.98
N ARG A 84 -5.01 27.20 -2.17
CA ARG A 84 -4.54 28.55 -2.46
C ARG A 84 -5.69 29.48 -2.06
N LYS A 85 -5.43 30.43 -1.15
CA LYS A 85 -6.37 31.53 -0.92
C LYS A 85 -6.62 32.10 -2.30
N ILE A 86 -7.81 31.90 -2.82
CA ILE A 86 -8.25 32.58 -4.04
C ILE A 86 -8.17 34.04 -3.63
N ARG A 87 -7.11 34.71 -4.05
CA ARG A 87 -7.10 36.16 -4.02
C ARG A 87 -8.13 36.52 -5.07
N ASP A 88 -9.26 37.02 -4.62
CA ASP A 88 -10.30 37.59 -5.48
C ASP A 88 -9.77 38.84 -6.16
N LYS A 89 -8.71 38.66 -6.97
CA LYS A 89 -8.14 39.76 -7.77
C LYS A 89 -9.07 40.19 -8.88
N TYR A 90 -9.95 39.29 -9.28
CA TYR A 90 -10.83 39.54 -10.43
C TYR A 90 -12.25 39.04 -10.04
N PRO A 91 -13.10 39.96 -9.55
CA PRO A 91 -14.49 39.65 -9.30
C PRO A 91 -15.15 39.22 -10.60
N ASN A 92 -15.95 38.20 -10.56
CA ASN A 92 -16.70 37.75 -11.73
C ASN A 92 -17.87 38.70 -12.00
N LEU A 93 -17.60 39.75 -12.74
CA LEU A 93 -18.60 40.76 -13.07
C LEU A 93 -19.76 40.19 -13.92
N ILE A 94 -19.49 39.17 -14.72
CA ILE A 94 -20.49 38.54 -15.58
C ILE A 94 -21.50 37.78 -14.74
N PHE A 95 -21.07 37.11 -13.65
CA PHE A 95 -21.95 36.35 -12.78
C PHE A 95 -23.00 37.20 -12.08
N THR A 96 -22.63 38.43 -11.65
CA THR A 96 -23.51 39.37 -10.99
C THR A 96 -24.48 40.07 -11.97
N THR A 97 -24.11 40.19 -13.24
CA THR A 97 -24.89 40.88 -14.26
C THR A 97 -25.54 39.95 -15.28
N TRP A 98 -25.46 38.62 -15.04
CA TRP A 98 -25.96 37.60 -15.97
C TRP A 98 -27.46 37.76 -16.28
N GLU A 99 -28.26 38.08 -15.28
CA GLU A 99 -29.71 38.28 -15.43
C GLU A 99 -30.06 39.55 -16.21
N THR A 100 -29.14 40.47 -16.35
CA THR A 100 -29.35 41.78 -17.07
C THR A 100 -28.83 41.76 -18.50
N VAL A 101 -28.40 40.62 -19.00
CA VAL A 101 -27.92 40.45 -20.36
C VAL A 101 -29.10 40.37 -21.34
N ASP A 102 -29.39 41.44 -22.05
CA ASP A 102 -30.54 41.54 -22.98
C ASP A 102 -30.08 41.50 -24.45
N ARG A 103 -28.81 41.62 -24.74
CA ARG A 103 -28.28 41.73 -26.12
C ARG A 103 -27.52 40.48 -26.53
N PRO A 104 -27.75 39.95 -27.74
CA PRO A 104 -26.89 38.90 -28.28
C PRO A 104 -25.45 39.39 -28.40
N LYS A 105 -24.46 38.56 -28.06
CA LYS A 105 -23.02 38.87 -28.02
C LYS A 105 -22.56 39.89 -26.97
N GLN A 106 -23.38 40.21 -25.99
CA GLN A 106 -22.97 41.04 -24.87
C GLN A 106 -21.94 40.35 -23.96
N VAL A 107 -21.99 39.01 -23.88
CA VAL A 107 -21.02 38.20 -23.15
C VAL A 107 -20.10 37.52 -24.17
N ILE A 108 -18.81 37.85 -24.09
CA ILE A 108 -17.75 37.25 -24.90
C ILE A 108 -17.04 36.21 -24.03
N VAL A 109 -17.00 35.02 -24.48
CA VAL A 109 -16.31 33.91 -23.80
C VAL A 109 -14.92 33.75 -24.42
#